data_999efef27918d72c1bcd74a81f6b5f1b
#
_entry.id   999efef27918d72c1bcd74a81f6b5f1b
#
_cell.length_a   1.000
_cell.length_b   1.000
_cell.length_c   1.000
_cell.angle_alpha   90.00
_cell.angle_beta   90.00
_cell.angle_gamma   90.00
#
_symmetry.space_group_name_H-M   'P 1'
#
loop_
_entity.id
_entity.type
_entity.pdbx_description
1 polymer ?
#
loop_
_entity_poly.entity_id
_entity_poly.type
_entity_poly.pdbx_seq_one_letter_code
_entity_poly.pdbx_strand_id
1 'polypeptide(L)'
;MKKFRLTAANYYSTEANQAYFSASQIKSFCQCEARALAEINGEYERPNTTPLLVGSFYDAAMGGKKSFELFKSEHPELFKKDGTLKADFVKAEQMVARAKADPVFREYGKGRRQTIVTGTLFGYPFKAKLDILKIRGDGEHRIVDDKTCRDFNPMYKEGEGRLNFARYYQYDLQMMIYQELVLQKYGERLPTYLRCVSKEDPPDLMLIQIDQKTLDIEKEMLGYKIQRFAGIKAGVIQPERCGKCAYCRATNKLKGPISMEYLDIMALGGNTDE
;
A
#
# COMPACT_ATOMS: atom_id res chain seq x y z
N MET A 1 13.42 -2.42 -29.18
CA MET A 1 13.08 -3.02 -27.88
C MET A 1 11.58 -3.35 -27.84
N LYS A 2 11.19 -4.60 -27.54
CA LYS A 2 9.77 -4.94 -27.34
C LYS A 2 9.21 -4.13 -26.17
N LYS A 3 8.15 -3.36 -26.40
CA LYS A 3 7.49 -2.56 -25.37
C LYS A 3 6.91 -3.52 -24.33
N PHE A 4 7.36 -3.42 -23.06
CA PHE A 4 6.86 -4.26 -21.97
C PHE A 4 5.33 -4.09 -21.82
N ARG A 5 4.57 -5.18 -21.95
CA ARG A 5 3.11 -5.17 -21.84
C ARG A 5 2.70 -5.62 -20.46
N LEU A 6 2.16 -4.71 -19.66
CA LEU A 6 1.63 -5.01 -18.34
C LEU A 6 0.29 -5.77 -18.44
N THR A 7 0.18 -6.86 -17.67
CA THR A 7 -1.02 -7.71 -17.56
C THR A 7 -1.28 -8.04 -16.10
N ALA A 8 -2.41 -8.68 -15.78
CA ALA A 8 -2.69 -9.14 -14.42
C ALA A 8 -1.67 -10.20 -13.95
N ALA A 9 -1.21 -11.06 -14.85
CA ALA A 9 -0.27 -12.13 -14.53
C ALA A 9 1.14 -11.62 -14.20
N ASN A 10 1.59 -10.51 -14.80
CA ASN A 10 2.93 -9.96 -14.56
C ASN A 10 2.94 -8.65 -13.76
N TYR A 11 1.80 -8.24 -13.19
CA TYR A 11 1.68 -6.97 -12.48
C TYR A 11 2.70 -6.81 -11.34
N TYR A 12 3.03 -7.89 -10.67
CA TYR A 12 3.96 -7.91 -9.53
C TYR A 12 5.37 -8.40 -9.90
N SER A 13 5.64 -8.70 -11.19
CA SER A 13 6.98 -9.16 -11.60
C SER A 13 8.05 -8.08 -11.38
N THR A 14 9.28 -8.51 -11.23
CA THR A 14 10.45 -7.63 -11.11
C THR A 14 10.55 -6.67 -12.30
N GLU A 15 10.32 -7.15 -13.52
CA GLU A 15 10.34 -6.34 -14.74
C GLU A 15 9.26 -5.24 -14.71
N ALA A 16 8.04 -5.58 -14.24
CA ALA A 16 6.98 -4.60 -14.07
C ALA A 16 7.30 -3.59 -12.97
N ASN A 17 7.95 -4.03 -11.89
CA ASN A 17 8.38 -3.17 -10.80
C ASN A 17 9.53 -2.23 -11.23
N GLN A 18 10.43 -2.70 -12.07
CA GLN A 18 11.49 -1.89 -12.66
C GLN A 18 10.96 -0.91 -13.70
N ALA A 19 9.99 -1.31 -14.54
CA ALA A 19 9.44 -0.48 -15.60
C ALA A 19 8.50 0.62 -15.11
N TYR A 20 7.78 0.42 -14.02
CA TYR A 20 6.76 1.33 -13.49
C TYR A 20 6.98 1.68 -12.04
N PHE A 21 6.61 2.90 -11.63
CA PHE A 21 6.31 3.19 -10.25
C PHE A 21 4.90 2.71 -9.87
N SER A 22 4.68 2.51 -8.57
CA SER A 22 3.36 2.25 -7.98
C SER A 22 3.24 2.92 -6.62
N ALA A 23 2.02 3.10 -6.11
CA ALA A 23 1.81 3.68 -4.79
C ALA A 23 2.58 2.93 -3.69
N SER A 24 2.63 1.59 -3.75
CA SER A 24 3.40 0.79 -2.78
C SER A 24 4.91 1.04 -2.85
N GLN A 25 5.47 1.22 -4.05
CA GLN A 25 6.88 1.58 -4.22
C GLN A 25 7.18 2.97 -3.65
N ILE A 26 6.33 3.97 -3.94
CA ILE A 26 6.51 5.33 -3.39
C ILE A 26 6.45 5.30 -1.86
N LYS A 27 5.46 4.62 -1.27
CA LYS A 27 5.38 4.41 0.19
C LYS A 27 6.64 3.73 0.75
N SER A 28 7.20 2.75 0.03
CA SER A 28 8.44 2.07 0.43
C SER A 28 9.64 3.01 0.40
N PHE A 29 9.78 3.81 -0.65
CA PHE A 29 10.82 4.84 -0.77
C PHE A 29 10.73 5.87 0.37
N CYS A 30 9.54 6.35 0.69
CA CYS A 30 9.33 7.27 1.83
C CYS A 30 9.73 6.67 3.19
N GLN A 31 9.76 5.35 3.31
CA GLN A 31 10.15 4.67 4.55
C GLN A 31 11.64 4.32 4.60
N CYS A 32 12.21 3.83 3.50
CA CYS A 32 13.61 3.44 3.39
C CYS A 32 13.98 3.21 1.91
N GLU A 33 14.77 4.10 1.35
CA GLU A 33 15.14 4.05 -0.07
C GLU A 33 15.91 2.77 -0.43
N ALA A 34 16.88 2.37 0.40
CA ALA A 34 17.68 1.16 0.14
C ALA A 34 16.82 -0.12 0.14
N ARG A 35 15.85 -0.22 1.07
CA ARG A 35 14.90 -1.34 1.06
C ARG A 35 13.99 -1.29 -0.15
N ALA A 36 13.48 -0.12 -0.52
CA ALA A 36 12.58 0.04 -1.67
C ALA A 36 13.28 -0.39 -2.97
N LEU A 37 14.54 -0.01 -3.16
CA LEU A 37 15.32 -0.43 -4.33
C LEU A 37 15.52 -1.94 -4.35
N ALA A 38 15.90 -2.56 -3.22
CA ALA A 38 16.07 -4.01 -3.11
C ALA A 38 14.76 -4.78 -3.39
N GLU A 39 13.60 -4.25 -2.93
CA GLU A 39 12.28 -4.82 -3.26
C GLU A 39 11.98 -4.73 -4.77
N ILE A 40 12.29 -3.60 -5.41
CA ILE A 40 12.10 -3.39 -6.85
C ILE A 40 12.95 -4.33 -7.69
N ASN A 41 14.19 -4.60 -7.25
CA ASN A 41 15.13 -5.48 -7.93
C ASN A 41 14.88 -6.98 -7.66
N GLY A 42 13.96 -7.31 -6.73
CA GLY A 42 13.73 -8.70 -6.31
C GLY A 42 14.83 -9.28 -5.41
N GLU A 43 15.69 -8.42 -4.84
CA GLU A 43 16.77 -8.78 -3.92
C GLU A 43 16.28 -8.94 -2.47
N TYR A 44 15.12 -8.39 -2.16
CA TYR A 44 14.50 -8.47 -0.84
C TYR A 44 12.98 -8.59 -0.95
N GLU A 45 12.42 -9.53 -0.24
CA GLU A 45 10.98 -9.70 -0.07
C GLU A 45 10.61 -9.48 1.39
N ARG A 46 9.57 -8.67 1.62
CA ARG A 46 9.06 -8.47 2.98
C ARG A 46 8.43 -9.76 3.49
N PRO A 47 8.69 -10.12 4.75
CA PRO A 47 7.99 -11.25 5.35
C PRO A 47 6.47 -11.06 5.28
N ASN A 48 5.78 -12.10 4.84
CA ASN A 48 4.33 -12.11 4.92
C ASN A 48 3.92 -12.22 6.39
N THR A 49 3.19 -11.22 6.88
CA THR A 49 2.75 -11.18 8.28
C THR A 49 1.27 -11.54 8.39
N THR A 50 0.83 -12.08 9.52
CA THR A 50 -0.59 -12.40 9.75
C THR A 50 -1.51 -11.22 9.46
N PRO A 51 -1.22 -9.95 9.85
CA PRO A 51 -2.06 -8.81 9.48
C PRO A 51 -2.19 -8.57 7.98
N LEU A 52 -1.14 -8.82 7.19
CA LEU A 52 -1.19 -8.71 5.72
C LEU A 52 -2.02 -9.84 5.12
N LEU A 53 -1.84 -11.07 5.63
CA LEU A 53 -2.59 -12.22 5.17
C LEU A 53 -4.10 -12.10 5.49
N VAL A 54 -4.45 -11.50 6.64
CA VAL A 54 -5.86 -11.14 6.98
C VAL A 54 -6.42 -10.13 5.96
N GLY A 55 -5.63 -9.14 5.54
CA GLY A 55 -6.02 -8.22 4.47
C GLY A 55 -6.28 -8.95 3.15
N SER A 56 -5.37 -9.82 2.74
CA SER A 56 -5.51 -10.61 1.51
C SER A 56 -6.70 -11.58 1.57
N PHE A 57 -6.97 -12.19 2.73
CA PHE A 57 -8.16 -13.01 2.98
C PHE A 57 -9.44 -12.21 2.79
N TYR A 58 -9.50 -11.01 3.39
CA TYR A 58 -10.64 -10.11 3.25
C TYR A 58 -10.87 -9.72 1.79
N ASP A 59 -9.82 -9.29 1.07
CA ASP A 59 -9.90 -8.91 -0.35
C ASP A 59 -10.38 -10.06 -1.23
N ALA A 60 -9.86 -11.27 -1.01
CA ALA A 60 -10.29 -12.46 -1.73
C ALA A 60 -11.78 -12.78 -1.49
N ALA A 61 -12.24 -12.69 -0.23
CA ALA A 61 -13.62 -12.93 0.15
C ALA A 61 -14.60 -11.87 -0.39
N MET A 62 -14.15 -10.60 -0.48
CA MET A 62 -14.89 -9.50 -1.11
C MET A 62 -14.85 -9.58 -2.63
N GLY A 63 -13.85 -10.26 -3.21
CA GLY A 63 -13.72 -10.55 -4.65
C GLY A 63 -14.70 -11.60 -5.18
N GLY A 64 -15.40 -12.31 -4.30
CA GLY A 64 -16.40 -13.30 -4.62
C GLY A 64 -15.96 -14.76 -4.40
N LYS A 65 -16.93 -15.69 -4.51
CA LYS A 65 -16.73 -17.08 -4.12
C LYS A 65 -15.53 -17.75 -4.81
N LYS A 66 -15.41 -17.57 -6.13
CA LYS A 66 -14.29 -18.19 -6.89
C LYS A 66 -12.93 -17.70 -6.45
N SER A 67 -12.78 -16.40 -6.26
CA SER A 67 -11.53 -15.78 -5.77
C SER A 67 -11.18 -16.27 -4.37
N PHE A 68 -12.19 -16.39 -3.51
CA PHE A 68 -12.00 -16.83 -2.13
C PHE A 68 -11.63 -18.32 -2.02
N GLU A 69 -12.26 -19.20 -2.79
CA GLU A 69 -11.89 -20.62 -2.79
C GLU A 69 -10.48 -20.83 -3.33
N LEU A 70 -10.10 -20.11 -4.40
CA LEU A 70 -8.74 -20.15 -4.92
C LEU A 70 -7.74 -19.71 -3.84
N PHE A 71 -7.98 -18.55 -3.21
CA PHE A 71 -7.12 -18.02 -2.15
C PHE A 71 -6.94 -19.03 -0.99
N LYS A 72 -8.03 -19.65 -0.53
CA LYS A 72 -7.94 -20.67 0.53
C LYS A 72 -7.13 -21.90 0.12
N SER A 73 -7.20 -22.31 -1.14
CA SER A 73 -6.43 -23.46 -1.65
C SER A 73 -4.93 -23.17 -1.77
N GLU A 74 -4.56 -21.90 -1.99
CA GLU A 74 -3.17 -21.45 -2.10
C GLU A 74 -2.52 -21.13 -0.73
N HIS A 75 -3.34 -21.06 0.35
CA HIS A 75 -2.91 -20.64 1.68
C HIS A 75 -3.26 -21.65 2.77
N PRO A 76 -2.60 -22.84 2.82
CA PRO A 76 -2.86 -23.83 3.86
C PRO A 76 -2.54 -23.32 5.27
N GLU A 77 -1.69 -22.30 5.41
CA GLU A 77 -1.35 -21.65 6.69
C GLU A 77 -2.52 -20.94 7.37
N LEU A 78 -3.65 -20.75 6.68
CA LEU A 78 -4.89 -20.21 7.26
C LEU A 78 -5.52 -21.17 8.27
N PHE A 79 -5.25 -22.47 8.11
CA PHE A 79 -5.95 -23.53 8.83
C PHE A 79 -5.10 -24.11 9.97
N LYS A 80 -5.78 -24.66 10.97
CA LYS A 80 -5.20 -25.53 11.99
C LYS A 80 -5.03 -26.95 11.44
N LYS A 81 -4.37 -27.81 12.21
CA LYS A 81 -4.17 -29.23 11.84
C LYS A 81 -5.49 -30.01 11.68
N ASP A 82 -6.52 -29.60 12.36
CA ASP A 82 -7.89 -30.18 12.29
C ASP A 82 -8.71 -29.68 11.12
N GLY A 83 -8.15 -28.80 10.25
CA GLY A 83 -8.83 -28.23 9.10
C GLY A 83 -9.70 -27.01 9.41
N THR A 84 -9.80 -26.58 10.66
CA THR A 84 -10.53 -25.36 11.04
C THR A 84 -9.68 -24.11 10.83
N LEU A 85 -10.30 -22.95 10.60
CA LEU A 85 -9.59 -21.68 10.47
C LEU A 85 -8.90 -21.30 11.80
N LYS A 86 -7.74 -20.68 11.71
CA LYS A 86 -7.10 -20.01 12.86
C LYS A 86 -7.92 -18.78 13.28
N ALA A 87 -7.79 -18.37 14.53
CA ALA A 87 -8.58 -17.31 15.16
C ALA A 87 -8.59 -15.99 14.36
N ASP A 88 -7.43 -15.57 13.81
CA ASP A 88 -7.33 -14.35 13.01
C ASP A 88 -8.20 -14.40 11.75
N PHE A 89 -8.36 -15.57 11.14
CA PHE A 89 -9.17 -15.74 9.91
C PHE A 89 -10.66 -15.97 10.22
N VAL A 90 -11.00 -16.55 11.38
CA VAL A 90 -12.38 -16.53 11.90
C VAL A 90 -12.83 -15.08 12.09
N LYS A 91 -11.98 -14.24 12.68
CA LYS A 91 -12.22 -12.80 12.80
C LYS A 91 -12.35 -12.11 11.44
N ALA A 92 -11.52 -12.49 10.47
CA ALA A 92 -11.62 -11.98 9.11
C ALA A 92 -12.96 -12.35 8.45
N GLU A 93 -13.53 -13.53 8.71
CA GLU A 93 -14.90 -13.88 8.27
C GLU A 93 -15.96 -12.98 8.89
N GLN A 94 -15.82 -12.62 10.17
CA GLN A 94 -16.72 -11.65 10.84
C GLN A 94 -16.62 -10.28 10.18
N MET A 95 -15.40 -9.80 9.84
CA MET A 95 -15.19 -8.55 9.11
C MET A 95 -15.90 -8.58 7.73
N VAL A 96 -15.78 -9.69 6.99
CA VAL A 96 -16.46 -9.88 5.71
C VAL A 96 -18.00 -9.87 5.88
N ALA A 97 -18.51 -10.57 6.88
CA ALA A 97 -19.94 -10.61 7.19
C ALA A 97 -20.47 -9.20 7.55
N ARG A 98 -19.75 -8.47 8.39
CA ARG A 98 -20.08 -7.09 8.77
C ARG A 98 -20.12 -6.16 7.57
N ALA A 99 -19.09 -6.22 6.70
CA ALA A 99 -19.01 -5.43 5.46
C ALA A 99 -20.14 -5.75 4.48
N LYS A 100 -20.50 -7.02 4.35
CA LYS A 100 -21.59 -7.48 3.46
C LYS A 100 -22.99 -7.15 4.01
N ALA A 101 -23.16 -7.00 5.30
CA ALA A 101 -24.44 -6.65 5.91
C ALA A 101 -24.82 -5.18 5.73
N ASP A 102 -23.82 -4.27 5.69
CA ASP A 102 -24.07 -2.83 5.59
C ASP A 102 -24.46 -2.39 4.17
N PRO A 103 -25.62 -1.72 3.97
CA PRO A 103 -26.10 -1.35 2.65
C PRO A 103 -25.24 -0.26 1.98
N VAL A 104 -24.72 0.71 2.74
CA VAL A 104 -23.86 1.79 2.21
C VAL A 104 -22.53 1.20 1.79
N PHE A 105 -21.94 0.37 2.64
CA PHE A 105 -20.68 -0.29 2.35
C PHE A 105 -20.76 -1.17 1.10
N ARG A 106 -21.89 -1.87 0.90
CA ARG A 106 -22.17 -2.65 -0.33
C ARG A 106 -22.31 -1.74 -1.56
N GLU A 107 -23.01 -0.60 -1.44
CA GLU A 107 -23.18 0.33 -2.57
C GLU A 107 -21.83 0.83 -3.06
N TYR A 108 -20.95 1.23 -2.17
CA TYR A 108 -19.59 1.66 -2.52
C TYR A 108 -18.69 0.52 -3.00
N GLY A 109 -19.10 -0.73 -2.80
CA GLY A 109 -18.47 -1.93 -3.33
C GLY A 109 -18.80 -2.26 -4.79
N LYS A 110 -19.77 -1.55 -5.39
CA LYS A 110 -20.18 -1.76 -6.78
C LYS A 110 -19.20 -1.12 -7.76
N GLY A 111 -18.76 -1.88 -8.75
CA GLY A 111 -17.83 -1.42 -9.79
C GLY A 111 -16.99 -2.57 -10.34
N ARG A 112 -16.09 -2.23 -11.27
CA ARG A 112 -15.13 -3.20 -11.81
C ARG A 112 -14.02 -3.39 -10.77
N ARG A 113 -13.75 -4.63 -10.43
CA ARG A 113 -12.70 -4.96 -9.45
C ARG A 113 -11.35 -5.19 -10.13
N GLN A 114 -10.28 -4.95 -9.36
CA GLN A 114 -8.89 -5.24 -9.72
C GLN A 114 -8.49 -4.66 -11.09
N THR A 115 -8.95 -3.42 -11.37
CA THR A 115 -8.74 -2.75 -12.65
C THR A 115 -7.32 -2.19 -12.75
N ILE A 116 -6.53 -2.67 -13.71
CA ILE A 116 -5.20 -2.15 -13.97
C ILE A 116 -5.28 -0.89 -14.82
N VAL A 117 -4.63 0.16 -14.34
CA VAL A 117 -4.43 1.43 -15.05
C VAL A 117 -2.94 1.78 -15.06
N THR A 118 -2.51 2.41 -16.15
CA THR A 118 -1.16 2.94 -16.30
C THR A 118 -1.23 4.36 -16.84
N GLY A 119 -0.23 5.15 -16.56
CA GLY A 119 -0.10 6.52 -17.05
C GLY A 119 1.27 7.08 -16.71
N THR A 120 1.43 8.39 -16.82
CA THR A 120 2.69 9.09 -16.56
C THR A 120 2.46 10.18 -15.53
N LEU A 121 3.20 10.16 -14.43
CA LEU A 121 3.21 11.23 -13.43
C LEU A 121 4.63 11.80 -13.37
N PHE A 122 4.74 13.13 -13.48
CA PHE A 122 6.03 13.85 -13.46
C PHE A 122 7.05 13.33 -14.48
N GLY A 123 6.59 12.85 -15.63
CA GLY A 123 7.44 12.28 -16.68
C GLY A 123 7.82 10.81 -16.51
N TYR A 124 7.41 10.16 -15.41
CA TYR A 124 7.72 8.75 -15.11
C TYR A 124 6.51 7.84 -15.28
N PRO A 125 6.71 6.60 -15.77
CA PRO A 125 5.63 5.64 -15.93
C PRO A 125 5.14 5.12 -14.56
N PHE A 126 3.83 5.10 -14.38
CA PHE A 126 3.14 4.58 -13.20
C PHE A 126 2.15 3.47 -13.55
N LYS A 127 1.98 2.53 -12.62
CA LYS A 127 0.93 1.50 -12.65
C LYS A 127 0.12 1.52 -11.36
N ALA A 128 -1.17 1.22 -11.48
CA ALA A 128 -2.05 0.96 -10.35
C ALA A 128 -2.97 -0.21 -10.65
N LYS A 129 -3.37 -0.94 -9.61
CA LYS A 129 -4.41 -1.95 -9.63
C LYS A 129 -5.47 -1.55 -8.62
N LEU A 130 -6.57 -1.01 -9.14
CA LEU A 130 -7.65 -0.42 -8.36
C LEU A 130 -8.56 -1.55 -7.82
N ASP A 131 -8.88 -1.52 -6.54
CA ASP A 131 -9.78 -2.52 -5.97
C ASP A 131 -11.17 -2.41 -6.60
N ILE A 132 -11.71 -1.18 -6.71
CA ILE A 132 -13.01 -0.92 -7.30
C ILE A 132 -12.96 0.37 -8.12
N LEU A 133 -13.37 0.27 -9.37
CA LEU A 133 -13.58 1.40 -10.26
C LEU A 133 -15.02 1.38 -10.79
N LYS A 134 -15.83 2.37 -10.40
CA LYS A 134 -17.15 2.61 -10.95
C LYS A 134 -17.09 3.77 -11.94
N ILE A 135 -17.25 3.49 -13.24
CA ILE A 135 -17.15 4.47 -14.34
C ILE A 135 -18.29 4.26 -15.36
N ARG A 136 -19.24 3.38 -15.07
CA ARG A 136 -20.40 3.10 -15.90
C ARG A 136 -21.59 2.75 -15.01
N GLY A 137 -22.79 2.96 -15.55
CA GLY A 137 -24.06 2.73 -14.87
C GLY A 137 -24.51 3.95 -14.08
N ASP A 138 -25.66 3.81 -13.44
CA ASP A 138 -26.29 4.89 -12.68
C ASP A 138 -25.53 5.25 -11.40
N GLY A 139 -25.69 6.48 -10.97
CA GLY A 139 -25.08 7.03 -9.77
C GLY A 139 -23.64 7.48 -9.96
N GLU A 140 -23.03 7.90 -8.88
CA GLU A 140 -21.70 8.52 -8.87
C GLU A 140 -20.60 7.60 -9.41
N HIS A 141 -19.83 8.10 -10.36
CA HIS A 141 -18.57 7.49 -10.78
C HIS A 141 -17.53 7.72 -9.69
N ARG A 142 -16.73 6.68 -9.34
CA ARG A 142 -15.80 6.78 -8.20
C ARG A 142 -14.69 5.74 -8.24
N ILE A 143 -13.62 6.04 -7.51
CA ILE A 143 -12.54 5.11 -7.19
C ILE A 143 -12.70 4.73 -5.73
N VAL A 144 -12.70 3.44 -5.42
CA VAL A 144 -12.80 2.95 -4.03
C VAL A 144 -11.71 1.92 -3.78
N ASP A 145 -11.11 2.01 -2.61
CA ASP A 145 -10.05 1.11 -2.16
C ASP A 145 -10.45 0.48 -0.82
N ASP A 146 -10.34 -0.85 -0.74
CA ASP A 146 -10.70 -1.62 0.45
C ASP A 146 -9.52 -1.67 1.44
N LYS A 147 -9.78 -1.42 2.72
CA LYS A 147 -8.76 -1.45 3.76
C LYS A 147 -9.20 -2.22 4.99
N THR A 148 -8.31 -3.08 5.48
CA THR A 148 -8.44 -3.65 6.81
C THR A 148 -7.50 -2.90 7.76
N CYS A 149 -8.03 -2.37 8.86
CA CYS A 149 -7.29 -1.59 9.84
C CYS A 149 -7.29 -2.30 11.20
N ARG A 150 -6.31 -2.02 12.05
CA ARG A 150 -6.34 -2.51 13.43
C ARG A 150 -7.58 -1.94 14.16
N ASP A 151 -7.68 -0.64 14.11
CA ASP A 151 -8.76 0.22 14.61
C ASP A 151 -8.74 1.54 13.82
N PHE A 152 -9.60 2.50 14.14
CA PHE A 152 -9.65 3.82 13.49
C PHE A 152 -9.03 4.93 14.33
N ASN A 153 -8.31 4.60 15.39
CA ASN A 153 -7.70 5.57 16.28
C ASN A 153 -6.53 6.31 15.59
N PRO A 154 -6.28 7.57 15.99
CA PRO A 154 -5.08 8.28 15.56
C PRO A 154 -3.81 7.56 15.99
N MET A 155 -2.79 7.59 15.14
CA MET A 155 -1.49 6.95 15.36
C MET A 155 -0.40 8.02 15.48
N TYR A 156 0.60 7.78 16.32
CA TYR A 156 1.76 8.66 16.44
C TYR A 156 2.83 8.27 15.40
N LYS A 157 3.36 9.27 14.70
CA LYS A 157 4.47 9.10 13.77
C LYS A 157 5.59 10.08 14.15
N GLU A 158 6.79 9.55 14.32
CA GLU A 158 7.98 10.34 14.67
C GLU A 158 8.19 11.46 13.63
N GLY A 159 8.41 12.68 14.10
CA GLY A 159 8.56 13.88 13.26
C GLY A 159 7.26 14.49 12.71
N GLU A 160 6.14 13.76 12.74
CA GLU A 160 4.86 14.24 12.19
C GLU A 160 3.75 14.35 13.26
N GLY A 161 3.96 13.79 14.47
CA GLY A 161 2.97 13.83 15.55
C GLY A 161 1.81 12.84 15.39
N ARG A 162 0.62 13.20 15.90
CA ARG A 162 -0.59 12.35 15.81
C ARG A 162 -1.28 12.56 14.47
N LEU A 163 -1.40 11.49 13.72
CA LEU A 163 -2.07 11.44 12.42
C LEU A 163 -3.31 10.54 12.51
N ASN A 164 -4.35 10.82 11.72
CA ASN A 164 -5.37 9.82 11.49
C ASN A 164 -4.75 8.61 10.75
N PHE A 165 -5.36 7.43 10.89
CA PHE A 165 -4.80 6.19 10.36
C PHE A 165 -4.63 6.21 8.83
N ALA A 166 -5.49 6.92 8.10
CA ALA A 166 -5.40 6.97 6.63
C ALA A 166 -4.14 7.73 6.17
N ARG A 167 -3.81 8.84 6.83
CA ARG A 167 -2.54 9.58 6.60
C ARG A 167 -1.33 8.78 7.08
N TYR A 168 -1.42 8.16 8.26
CA TYR A 168 -0.33 7.35 8.79
C TYR A 168 0.11 6.26 7.81
N TYR A 169 -0.84 5.58 7.14
CA TYR A 169 -0.58 4.56 6.13
C TYR A 169 -0.45 5.12 4.70
N GLN A 170 -0.46 6.44 4.54
CA GLN A 170 -0.35 7.13 3.24
C GLN A 170 -1.39 6.63 2.22
N TYR A 171 -2.65 6.48 2.65
CA TYR A 171 -3.73 6.10 1.74
C TYR A 171 -4.15 7.28 0.85
N ASP A 172 -4.00 8.52 1.32
CA ASP A 172 -4.14 9.76 0.54
C ASP A 172 -3.18 9.79 -0.66
N LEU A 173 -1.88 9.54 -0.46
CA LEU A 173 -0.89 9.39 -1.54
C LEU A 173 -1.31 8.30 -2.55
N GLN A 174 -1.77 7.15 -2.07
CA GLN A 174 -2.22 6.06 -2.93
C GLN A 174 -3.41 6.50 -3.79
N MET A 175 -4.42 7.13 -3.19
CA MET A 175 -5.63 7.55 -3.89
C MET A 175 -5.35 8.70 -4.85
N MET A 176 -4.42 9.59 -4.54
CA MET A 176 -3.94 10.60 -5.48
C MET A 176 -3.35 9.96 -6.74
N ILE A 177 -2.44 9.00 -6.61
CA ILE A 177 -1.86 8.28 -7.75
C ILE A 177 -2.97 7.59 -8.57
N TYR A 178 -3.93 6.94 -7.91
CA TYR A 178 -5.04 6.28 -8.57
C TYR A 178 -5.90 7.27 -9.36
N GLN A 179 -6.27 8.40 -8.74
CA GLN A 179 -7.10 9.44 -9.39
C GLN A 179 -6.41 10.01 -10.62
N GLU A 180 -5.13 10.32 -10.55
CA GLU A 180 -4.37 10.88 -11.68
C GLU A 180 -4.26 9.89 -12.86
N LEU A 181 -4.03 8.61 -12.58
CA LEU A 181 -3.98 7.58 -13.63
C LEU A 181 -5.36 7.32 -14.26
N VAL A 182 -6.42 7.37 -13.46
CA VAL A 182 -7.80 7.26 -13.95
C VAL A 182 -8.17 8.46 -14.79
N LEU A 183 -7.84 9.68 -14.34
CA LEU A 183 -8.04 10.91 -15.11
C LEU A 183 -7.38 10.84 -16.49
N GLN A 184 -6.11 10.39 -16.57
CA GLN A 184 -5.41 10.24 -17.85
C GLN A 184 -6.05 9.21 -18.77
N LYS A 185 -6.55 8.10 -18.21
CA LYS A 185 -7.08 7.01 -19.00
C LYS A 185 -8.52 7.22 -19.47
N TYR A 186 -9.33 7.88 -18.65
CA TYR A 186 -10.78 8.00 -18.86
C TYR A 186 -11.26 9.44 -19.08
N GLY A 187 -10.41 10.44 -18.85
CA GLY A 187 -10.73 11.86 -19.05
C GLY A 187 -11.57 12.48 -17.94
N GLU A 188 -11.85 11.74 -16.87
CA GLU A 188 -12.73 12.17 -15.77
C GLU A 188 -12.00 12.11 -14.43
N ARG A 189 -12.09 13.20 -13.65
CA ARG A 189 -11.56 13.26 -12.29
C ARG A 189 -12.60 12.72 -11.32
N LEU A 190 -12.39 11.49 -10.88
CA LEU A 190 -13.35 10.80 -10.02
C LEU A 190 -13.07 11.08 -8.53
N PRO A 191 -14.11 11.20 -7.70
CA PRO A 191 -13.95 11.19 -6.25
C PRO A 191 -13.38 9.85 -5.77
N THR A 192 -12.63 9.92 -4.67
CA THR A 192 -11.90 8.79 -4.11
C THR A 192 -12.38 8.45 -2.72
N TYR A 193 -12.57 7.17 -2.46
CA TYR A 193 -13.09 6.65 -1.21
C TYR A 193 -12.26 5.49 -0.66
N LEU A 194 -12.15 5.42 0.65
CA LEU A 194 -11.64 4.25 1.37
C LEU A 194 -12.82 3.57 2.05
N ARG A 195 -13.00 2.27 1.82
CA ARG A 195 -13.88 1.42 2.61
C ARG A 195 -13.04 0.66 3.62
N CYS A 196 -13.16 1.04 4.87
CA CYS A 196 -12.34 0.51 5.95
C CYS A 196 -13.15 -0.40 6.85
N VAL A 197 -12.58 -1.56 7.23
CA VAL A 197 -13.11 -2.44 8.25
C VAL A 197 -12.05 -2.67 9.32
N SER A 198 -12.44 -2.51 10.59
CA SER A 198 -11.53 -2.72 11.71
C SER A 198 -11.37 -4.20 12.05
N LYS A 199 -10.23 -4.53 12.69
CA LYS A 199 -9.96 -5.87 13.26
C LYS A 199 -10.38 -5.96 14.74
N GLU A 200 -11.23 -5.05 15.18
CA GLU A 200 -11.81 -5.06 16.52
C GLU A 200 -12.87 -6.17 16.66
N ASP A 201 -13.33 -6.40 17.86
CA ASP A 201 -14.39 -7.35 18.16
C ASP A 201 -15.49 -6.65 18.98
N PRO A 202 -16.68 -6.40 18.37
CA PRO A 202 -17.05 -6.64 16.97
C PRO A 202 -16.34 -5.70 15.98
N PRO A 203 -16.21 -6.08 14.68
CA PRO A 203 -15.62 -5.21 13.64
C PRO A 203 -16.47 -3.97 13.37
N ASP A 204 -15.81 -2.80 13.29
CA ASP A 204 -16.43 -1.53 12.91
C ASP A 204 -16.15 -1.20 11.43
N LEU A 205 -16.97 -0.31 10.86
CA LEU A 205 -16.91 0.13 9.47
C LEU A 205 -16.73 1.64 9.39
N MET A 206 -15.89 2.06 8.45
CA MET A 206 -15.74 3.48 8.12
C MET A 206 -15.66 3.66 6.61
N LEU A 207 -16.40 4.61 6.07
CA LEU A 207 -16.32 5.06 4.69
C LEU A 207 -15.76 6.47 4.68
N ILE A 208 -14.60 6.67 4.05
CA ILE A 208 -13.87 7.94 4.03
C ILE A 208 -13.83 8.45 2.60
N GLN A 209 -14.31 9.65 2.36
CA GLN A 209 -13.99 10.41 1.17
C GLN A 209 -12.69 11.18 1.40
N ILE A 210 -11.76 11.11 0.45
CA ILE A 210 -10.55 11.94 0.51
C ILE A 210 -10.79 13.21 -0.29
N ASP A 211 -10.70 14.34 0.40
CA ASP A 211 -10.94 15.66 -0.20
C ASP A 211 -9.92 15.95 -1.30
N GLN A 212 -10.36 16.62 -2.36
CA GLN A 212 -9.51 16.99 -3.50
C GLN A 212 -8.28 17.79 -3.05
N LYS A 213 -8.46 18.73 -2.10
CA LYS A 213 -7.33 19.51 -1.53
C LYS A 213 -6.24 18.61 -0.93
N THR A 214 -6.63 17.54 -0.24
CA THR A 214 -5.68 16.56 0.30
C THR A 214 -4.91 15.84 -0.82
N LEU A 215 -5.62 15.42 -1.89
CA LEU A 215 -4.99 14.77 -3.04
C LEU A 215 -4.04 15.73 -3.79
N ASP A 216 -4.41 17.01 -3.93
CA ASP A 216 -3.57 18.00 -4.59
C ASP A 216 -2.28 18.28 -3.82
N ILE A 217 -2.34 18.32 -2.48
CA ILE A 217 -1.16 18.43 -1.61
C ILE A 217 -0.24 17.20 -1.78
N GLU A 218 -0.80 15.99 -1.78
CA GLU A 218 -0.01 14.76 -1.97
C GLU A 218 0.66 14.72 -3.34
N LYS A 219 -0.02 15.24 -4.37
CA LYS A 219 0.55 15.38 -5.72
C LYS A 219 1.76 16.32 -5.73
N GLU A 220 1.64 17.48 -5.12
CA GLU A 220 2.73 18.44 -4.98
C GLU A 220 3.91 17.84 -4.22
N MET A 221 3.64 17.20 -3.07
CA MET A 221 4.65 16.56 -2.23
C MET A 221 5.38 15.42 -2.95
N LEU A 222 4.68 14.63 -3.78
CA LEU A 222 5.32 13.62 -4.61
C LEU A 222 6.21 14.27 -5.69
N GLY A 223 5.78 15.39 -6.25
CA GLY A 223 6.56 16.15 -7.25
C GLY A 223 7.97 16.49 -6.78
N TYR A 224 8.14 16.87 -5.51
CA TYR A 224 9.46 17.16 -4.93
C TYR A 224 10.35 15.92 -4.73
N LYS A 225 9.75 14.73 -4.56
CA LYS A 225 10.48 13.50 -4.21
C LYS A 225 10.77 12.60 -5.41
N ILE A 226 9.93 12.64 -6.43
CA ILE A 226 9.93 11.62 -7.49
C ILE A 226 11.22 11.61 -8.32
N GLN A 227 11.86 12.75 -8.52
CA GLN A 227 13.13 12.83 -9.26
C GLN A 227 14.23 12.06 -8.53
N ARG A 228 14.32 12.21 -7.20
CA ARG A 228 15.27 11.45 -6.38
C ARG A 228 14.99 9.95 -6.46
N PHE A 229 13.73 9.53 -6.30
CA PHE A 229 13.35 8.12 -6.39
C PHE A 229 13.62 7.52 -7.78
N ALA A 230 13.42 8.29 -8.84
CA ALA A 230 13.76 7.89 -10.19
C ALA A 230 15.26 7.75 -10.40
N GLY A 231 16.06 8.68 -9.87
CA GLY A 231 17.52 8.61 -9.90
C GLY A 231 18.06 7.39 -9.15
N ILE A 232 17.48 7.05 -8.00
CA ILE A 232 17.81 5.83 -7.25
C ILE A 232 17.47 4.57 -8.07
N LYS A 233 16.27 4.53 -8.64
CA LYS A 233 15.80 3.41 -9.44
C LYS A 233 16.61 3.21 -10.72
N ALA A 234 17.14 4.30 -11.27
CA ALA A 234 18.05 4.28 -12.42
C ALA A 234 19.52 3.97 -12.06
N GLY A 235 19.86 3.85 -10.78
CA GLY A 235 21.22 3.61 -10.30
C GLY A 235 22.15 4.84 -10.33
N VAL A 236 21.59 6.04 -10.56
CA VAL A 236 22.33 7.31 -10.64
C VAL A 236 22.54 7.92 -9.25
N ILE A 237 21.58 7.71 -8.35
CA ILE A 237 21.62 8.21 -6.96
C ILE A 237 21.73 7.02 -6.01
N GLN A 238 22.62 7.11 -5.04
CA GLN A 238 22.73 6.09 -3.99
C GLN A 238 21.54 6.19 -3.03
N PRO A 239 20.89 5.05 -2.69
CA PRO A 239 19.76 5.05 -1.79
C PRO A 239 20.19 5.25 -0.32
N GLU A 240 19.47 6.07 0.41
CA GLU A 240 19.65 6.23 1.85
C GLU A 240 19.11 5.01 2.62
N ARG A 241 19.81 4.68 3.71
CA ARG A 241 19.46 3.59 4.62
C ARG A 241 18.83 4.17 5.89
N CYS A 242 17.62 3.74 6.22
CA CYS A 242 16.98 4.20 7.46
C CYS A 242 17.61 3.65 8.75
N GLY A 243 18.48 2.65 8.68
CA GLY A 243 19.12 1.97 9.83
C GLY A 243 18.17 1.10 10.68
N LYS A 244 16.89 1.40 10.68
CA LYS A 244 15.88 0.84 11.63
C LYS A 244 15.10 -0.36 11.07
N CYS A 245 14.94 -0.51 9.76
CA CYS A 245 14.13 -1.59 9.17
C CYS A 245 14.86 -2.93 9.14
N ALA A 246 14.13 -4.03 8.97
CA ALA A 246 14.69 -5.38 8.92
C ALA A 246 15.76 -5.54 7.83
N TYR A 247 15.52 -4.99 6.63
CA TYR A 247 16.50 -4.99 5.55
C TYR A 247 17.81 -4.29 5.95
N CYS A 248 17.71 -3.08 6.51
CA CYS A 248 18.90 -2.34 6.94
C CYS A 248 19.68 -3.08 8.03
N ARG A 249 18.98 -3.68 9.01
CA ARG A 249 19.65 -4.47 10.05
C ARG A 249 20.32 -5.73 9.49
N ALA A 250 19.62 -6.46 8.63
CA ALA A 250 20.12 -7.71 8.06
C ALA A 250 21.32 -7.50 7.10
N THR A 251 21.39 -6.33 6.46
CA THR A 251 22.45 -5.98 5.50
C THR A 251 23.46 -4.97 6.06
N ASN A 252 23.45 -4.78 7.38
CA ASN A 252 24.41 -3.89 8.04
C ASN A 252 25.83 -4.47 7.97
N LYS A 253 26.77 -3.62 7.63
CA LYS A 253 28.21 -3.98 7.64
C LYS A 253 28.92 -3.08 8.64
N LEU A 254 29.58 -3.69 9.61
CA LEU A 254 30.38 -2.95 10.57
C LEU A 254 31.52 -2.24 9.86
N LYS A 255 31.75 -0.97 10.18
CA LYS A 255 32.88 -0.17 9.68
C LYS A 255 34.03 -0.11 10.69
N GLY A 256 33.78 -0.51 11.93
CA GLY A 256 34.71 -0.50 13.04
C GLY A 256 33.98 -0.38 14.38
N PRO A 257 34.70 -0.33 15.50
CA PRO A 257 34.12 -0.03 16.80
C PRO A 257 33.66 1.42 16.87
N ILE A 258 32.57 1.67 17.60
CA ILE A 258 32.11 3.02 17.97
C ILE A 258 32.40 3.25 19.46
N SER A 259 32.67 4.49 19.85
CA SER A 259 32.92 4.83 21.25
C SER A 259 31.61 4.90 22.04
N MET A 260 31.70 4.74 23.38
CA MET A 260 30.57 4.98 24.26
C MET A 260 30.07 6.42 24.19
N GLU A 261 30.99 7.39 24.11
CA GLU A 261 30.66 8.81 23.92
C GLU A 261 29.80 9.04 22.67
N TYR A 262 30.13 8.36 21.55
CA TYR A 262 29.32 8.44 20.33
C TYR A 262 27.90 7.88 20.55
N LEU A 263 27.76 6.80 21.31
CA LEU A 263 26.43 6.25 21.66
C LEU A 263 25.62 7.23 22.53
N ASP A 264 26.28 7.93 23.46
CA ASP A 264 25.65 8.96 24.30
C ASP A 264 25.14 10.14 23.46
N ILE A 265 25.93 10.60 22.49
CA ILE A 265 25.53 11.64 21.53
C ILE A 265 24.32 11.20 20.71
N MET A 266 24.33 9.97 20.19
CA MET A 266 23.18 9.41 19.45
C MET A 266 21.92 9.32 20.32
N ALA A 267 22.05 8.97 21.60
CA ALA A 267 20.94 8.87 22.55
C ALA A 267 20.30 10.24 22.85
N LEU A 268 21.08 11.32 22.79
CA LEU A 268 20.61 12.70 22.99
C LEU A 268 19.98 13.32 21.74
N GLY A 269 19.85 12.56 20.63
CA GLY A 269 19.23 13.02 19.37
C GLY A 269 20.17 13.88 18.50
N GLY A 270 21.48 13.75 18.70
CA GLY A 270 22.47 14.39 17.85
C GLY A 270 22.44 13.85 16.42
N ASN A 271 22.20 14.71 15.43
CA ASN A 271 22.48 14.41 14.04
C ASN A 271 24.00 14.28 13.89
N THR A 272 24.47 13.07 13.65
CA THR A 272 25.86 12.81 13.27
C THR A 272 25.95 12.77 11.75
N ASP A 273 25.84 13.91 11.11
CA ASP A 273 26.30 14.12 9.74
C ASP A 273 27.79 14.50 9.80
N GLU A 274 28.67 13.50 9.74
CA GLU A 274 30.06 13.61 9.29
C GLU A 274 30.41 12.41 8.40
#